data_e1621a14cfef09f86f99c576677aff2d
#
_entry.id   e1621a14cfef09f86f99c576677aff2d
#
_cell.length_a   1.000
_cell.length_b   1.000
_cell.length_c   1.000
_cell.angle_alpha   90.00
_cell.angle_beta   90.00
_cell.angle_gamma   90.00
#
_symmetry.space_group_name_H-M   'P 1'
#
loop_
_entity.id
_entity.type
_entity.pdbx_description
1 polymer ?
#
loop_
_entity_poly.entity_id
_entity_poly.type
_entity_poly.pdbx_seq_one_letter_code
_entity_poly.pdbx_strand_id
1 'polypeptide(L)'
;MNQIKFVSNRPWLNEKSISTPSPVSKDIPDWFKEADRFYKMPDGEYAIMPDGGKVPTWKACPALLDVMTTGYFLKTPCDIEFFINSKNEIDVKVENPMMNDFCTKRQPMPQFEHPEGYYKEHFAWFPDWAVELPDGYSALYTHPLNRFDLPFFMTVGIIDNDKVNLPRTMPFRSEEHTSELQSRETIS
;
A
#
# COMPACT_ATOMS: atom_id res chain seq x y z
N MET A 1 10.47 16.21 -22.08
CA MET A 1 10.86 15.33 -20.95
C MET A 1 9.58 14.73 -20.41
N ASN A 2 9.46 13.41 -20.39
CA ASN A 2 8.28 12.76 -19.87
C ASN A 2 8.26 12.90 -18.34
N GLN A 3 7.19 13.41 -17.77
CA GLN A 3 7.07 13.66 -16.33
C GLN A 3 5.79 13.04 -15.82
N ILE A 4 5.86 12.44 -14.63
CA ILE A 4 4.69 12.07 -13.83
C ILE A 4 4.26 13.32 -13.06
N LYS A 5 2.98 13.67 -13.11
CA LYS A 5 2.43 14.76 -12.32
C LYS A 5 1.38 14.20 -11.34
N PHE A 6 1.43 14.72 -10.13
CA PHE A 6 0.41 14.47 -9.12
C PHE A 6 -0.40 15.77 -8.97
N VAL A 7 -1.71 15.66 -9.18
CA VAL A 7 -2.62 16.81 -9.16
C VAL A 7 -3.74 16.56 -8.17
N SER A 8 -4.19 17.62 -7.50
CA SER A 8 -5.32 17.56 -6.59
C SER A 8 -6.21 18.79 -6.79
N ASN A 9 -7.51 18.59 -6.68
CA ASN A 9 -8.51 19.66 -6.64
C ASN A 9 -8.86 20.10 -5.20
N ARG A 10 -8.17 19.54 -4.20
CA ARG A 10 -8.42 19.88 -2.79
C ARG A 10 -7.56 21.08 -2.39
N PRO A 11 -8.18 22.25 -2.10
CA PRO A 11 -7.43 23.51 -1.89
C PRO A 11 -6.57 23.53 -0.62
N TRP A 12 -6.83 22.60 0.32
CA TRP A 12 -6.07 22.50 1.57
C TRP A 12 -4.82 21.62 1.46
N LEU A 13 -4.67 20.87 0.36
CA LEU A 13 -3.48 20.05 0.15
C LEU A 13 -2.33 20.90 -0.38
N ASN A 14 -1.16 20.63 0.12
CA ASN A 14 0.10 21.20 -0.31
C ASN A 14 1.21 20.16 -0.21
N GLU A 15 2.42 20.48 -0.66
CA GLU A 15 3.56 19.57 -0.69
C GLU A 15 3.98 18.99 0.68
N LYS A 16 3.47 19.55 1.77
CA LYS A 16 3.73 19.08 3.15
C LYS A 16 2.60 18.25 3.72
N SER A 17 1.52 18.05 2.98
CA SER A 17 0.41 17.22 3.42
C SER A 17 0.86 15.77 3.56
N ILE A 18 0.35 15.06 4.57
CA ILE A 18 0.72 13.66 4.84
C ILE A 18 0.40 12.73 3.64
N SER A 19 -0.68 13.03 2.91
CA SER A 19 -1.09 12.29 1.72
C SER A 19 -0.32 12.65 0.45
N THR A 20 0.68 13.55 0.53
CA THR A 20 1.48 13.90 -0.63
C THR A 20 2.22 12.68 -1.17
N PRO A 21 2.09 12.38 -2.47
CA PRO A 21 2.76 11.24 -3.08
C PRO A 21 4.26 11.29 -2.87
N SER A 22 4.82 10.19 -2.40
CA SER A 22 6.26 10.09 -2.11
C SER A 22 6.90 8.91 -2.84
N PRO A 23 8.15 9.02 -3.30
CA PRO A 23 8.86 7.86 -3.83
C PRO A 23 8.93 6.74 -2.79
N VAL A 24 8.63 5.50 -3.20
CA VAL A 24 8.67 4.31 -2.33
C VAL A 24 10.01 4.16 -1.63
N SER A 25 11.11 4.57 -2.27
CA SER A 25 12.46 4.55 -1.68
C SER A 25 12.63 5.37 -0.40
N LYS A 26 11.72 6.29 -0.08
CA LYS A 26 11.72 7.04 1.17
C LYS A 26 11.03 6.32 2.33
N ASP A 27 10.18 5.34 2.01
CA ASP A 27 9.32 4.66 2.96
C ASP A 27 9.63 3.14 3.03
N ILE A 28 10.89 2.77 2.80
CA ILE A 28 11.37 1.39 2.95
C ILE A 28 11.18 0.97 4.42
N PRO A 29 10.51 -0.16 4.71
CA PRO A 29 10.22 -0.58 6.07
C PRO A 29 11.49 -0.89 6.86
N ASP A 30 11.44 -0.66 8.17
CA ASP A 30 12.62 -0.81 9.03
C ASP A 30 13.11 -2.27 9.08
N TRP A 31 12.18 -3.25 9.09
CA TRP A 31 12.57 -4.65 9.03
C TRP A 31 13.45 -4.97 7.81
N PHE A 32 13.23 -4.30 6.65
CA PHE A 32 14.08 -4.48 5.48
C PHE A 32 15.40 -3.71 5.59
N LYS A 33 15.38 -2.50 6.17
CA LYS A 33 16.61 -1.70 6.40
C LYS A 33 17.55 -2.41 7.35
N GLU A 34 17.01 -3.01 8.42
CA GLU A 34 17.75 -3.67 9.50
C GLU A 34 18.18 -5.10 9.15
N ALA A 35 17.53 -5.74 8.19
CA ALA A 35 17.87 -7.10 7.76
C ALA A 35 19.35 -7.20 7.34
N ASP A 36 20.01 -8.24 7.76
CA ASP A 36 21.37 -8.56 7.31
C ASP A 36 21.39 -8.95 5.82
N ARG A 37 22.42 -8.50 5.11
CA ARG A 37 22.60 -8.85 3.70
C ARG A 37 22.94 -10.33 3.49
N PHE A 38 23.58 -10.95 4.48
CA PHE A 38 23.93 -12.36 4.46
C PHE A 38 23.38 -13.05 5.72
N TYR A 39 22.97 -14.30 5.55
CA TYR A 39 22.37 -15.07 6.63
C TYR A 39 23.39 -15.35 7.72
N LYS A 40 23.08 -14.93 8.95
CA LYS A 40 23.79 -15.26 10.17
C LYS A 40 23.12 -16.43 10.89
N MET A 41 23.92 -17.38 11.31
CA MET A 41 23.49 -18.45 12.17
C MET A 41 23.31 -17.96 13.62
N PRO A 42 22.63 -18.73 14.50
CA PRO A 42 22.42 -18.35 15.90
C PRO A 42 23.69 -18.08 16.71
N ASP A 43 24.82 -18.67 16.31
CA ASP A 43 26.15 -18.45 16.91
C ASP A 43 26.83 -17.14 16.45
N GLY A 44 26.20 -16.40 15.50
CA GLY A 44 26.69 -15.16 14.96
C GLY A 44 27.57 -15.29 13.72
N GLU A 45 27.98 -16.50 13.36
CA GLU A 45 28.78 -16.76 12.16
C GLU A 45 27.91 -16.71 10.90
N TYR A 46 28.51 -16.39 9.74
CA TYR A 46 27.80 -16.44 8.48
C TYR A 46 27.68 -17.87 7.95
N ALA A 47 26.50 -18.24 7.51
CA ALA A 47 26.32 -19.48 6.75
C ALA A 47 27.08 -19.40 5.42
N ILE A 48 27.75 -20.49 5.05
CA ILE A 48 28.61 -20.56 3.87
C ILE A 48 28.02 -21.53 2.84
N MET A 49 28.02 -21.10 1.59
CA MET A 49 27.64 -21.92 0.44
C MET A 49 28.76 -22.92 0.08
N PRO A 50 28.45 -23.99 -0.69
CA PRO A 50 29.45 -24.98 -1.11
C PRO A 50 30.64 -24.39 -1.90
N ASP A 51 30.47 -23.25 -2.55
CA ASP A 51 31.51 -22.51 -3.28
C ASP A 51 32.35 -21.59 -2.41
N GLY A 52 32.09 -21.57 -1.09
CA GLY A 52 32.79 -20.71 -0.11
C GLY A 52 32.21 -19.32 0.04
N GLY A 53 31.17 -18.96 -0.72
CA GLY A 53 30.47 -17.69 -0.59
C GLY A 53 29.54 -17.66 0.63
N LYS A 54 29.20 -16.46 1.14
CA LYS A 54 28.19 -16.30 2.19
C LYS A 54 26.79 -16.52 1.61
N VAL A 55 25.90 -17.18 2.35
CA VAL A 55 24.49 -17.36 1.95
C VAL A 55 23.80 -16.00 1.93
N PRO A 56 23.27 -15.53 0.77
CA PRO A 56 22.59 -14.25 0.69
C PRO A 56 21.20 -14.32 1.31
N THR A 57 20.75 -13.24 1.93
CA THR A 57 19.34 -13.01 2.29
C THR A 57 18.60 -12.31 1.15
N TRP A 58 17.30 -12.09 1.32
CA TRP A 58 16.51 -11.30 0.36
C TRP A 58 17.06 -9.88 0.15
N LYS A 59 17.67 -9.29 1.17
CA LYS A 59 18.30 -7.96 1.06
C LYS A 59 19.48 -7.92 0.10
N ALA A 60 20.10 -9.06 -0.18
CA ALA A 60 21.18 -9.15 -1.17
C ALA A 60 20.66 -9.26 -2.62
N CYS A 61 19.38 -9.51 -2.83
CA CYS A 61 18.79 -9.66 -4.16
C CYS A 61 18.49 -8.29 -4.79
N PRO A 62 19.18 -7.90 -5.89
CA PRO A 62 18.93 -6.62 -6.55
C PRO A 62 17.49 -6.47 -7.02
N ALA A 63 16.87 -7.53 -7.56
CA ALA A 63 15.51 -7.49 -8.05
C ALA A 63 14.48 -7.17 -6.94
N LEU A 64 14.71 -7.65 -5.72
CA LEU A 64 13.87 -7.31 -4.57
C LEU A 64 14.08 -5.86 -4.13
N LEU A 65 15.33 -5.39 -4.13
CA LEU A 65 15.62 -3.98 -3.83
C LEU A 65 14.96 -3.04 -4.85
N ASP A 66 15.04 -3.38 -6.13
CA ASP A 66 14.41 -2.59 -7.19
C ASP A 66 12.90 -2.49 -6.99
N VAL A 67 12.23 -3.61 -6.66
CA VAL A 67 10.80 -3.63 -6.35
C VAL A 67 10.47 -2.79 -5.11
N MET A 68 11.27 -2.89 -4.05
CA MET A 68 11.07 -2.14 -2.80
C MET A 68 11.38 -0.64 -2.91
N THR A 69 11.87 -0.18 -4.06
CA THR A 69 12.25 1.22 -4.28
C THR A 69 11.56 1.85 -5.49
N THR A 70 10.79 1.06 -6.25
CA THR A 70 10.12 1.51 -7.48
C THR A 70 8.75 2.11 -7.20
N GLY A 71 8.44 3.21 -7.87
CA GLY A 71 7.13 3.84 -7.86
C GLY A 71 6.94 4.87 -6.75
N TYR A 72 5.67 5.14 -6.46
CA TYR A 72 5.23 6.15 -5.50
C TYR A 72 4.16 5.59 -4.60
N PHE A 73 4.19 5.95 -3.33
CA PHE A 73 3.09 5.75 -2.41
C PHE A 73 2.09 6.90 -2.49
N LEU A 74 0.81 6.55 -2.54
CA LEU A 74 -0.31 7.45 -2.28
C LEU A 74 -0.82 7.13 -0.88
N LYS A 75 -0.49 7.99 0.08
CA LYS A 75 -0.81 7.77 1.50
C LYS A 75 -2.22 8.25 1.82
N THR A 76 -2.86 7.61 2.80
CA THR A 76 -4.11 8.11 3.36
C THR A 76 -3.84 9.38 4.17
N PRO A 77 -4.75 10.38 4.16
CA PRO A 77 -4.57 11.61 4.93
C PRO A 77 -4.86 11.44 6.42
N CYS A 78 -5.48 10.33 6.82
CA CYS A 78 -5.85 10.03 8.20
C CYS A 78 -5.99 8.54 8.41
N ASP A 79 -6.14 8.14 9.66
CA ASP A 79 -6.35 6.75 10.05
C ASP A 79 -7.74 6.25 9.63
N ILE A 80 -7.80 4.97 9.28
CA ILE A 80 -9.02 4.27 8.90
C ILE A 80 -9.19 3.11 9.90
N GLU A 81 -10.28 3.13 10.64
CA GLU A 81 -10.63 2.10 11.62
C GLU A 81 -11.70 1.17 11.05
N PHE A 82 -11.46 -0.15 11.12
CA PHE A 82 -12.44 -1.17 10.78
C PHE A 82 -12.97 -1.81 12.06
N PHE A 83 -14.27 -2.01 12.13
CA PHE A 83 -14.92 -2.57 13.32
C PHE A 83 -16.13 -3.43 12.95
N ILE A 84 -16.49 -4.36 13.82
CA ILE A 84 -17.71 -5.13 13.69
C ILE A 84 -18.85 -4.32 14.30
N ASN A 85 -19.88 -4.02 13.52
CA ASN A 85 -21.05 -3.28 13.95
C ASN A 85 -22.08 -4.18 14.70
N SER A 86 -23.14 -3.59 15.21
CA SER A 86 -24.21 -4.30 15.96
C SER A 86 -24.97 -5.34 15.14
N LYS A 87 -24.82 -5.35 13.82
CA LYS A 87 -25.40 -6.35 12.89
C LYS A 87 -24.44 -7.48 12.56
N ASN A 88 -23.29 -7.52 13.23
CA ASN A 88 -22.19 -8.44 12.95
C ASN A 88 -21.65 -8.32 11.53
N GLU A 89 -21.59 -7.10 11.02
CA GLU A 89 -20.99 -6.76 9.73
C GLU A 89 -19.77 -5.88 9.97
N ILE A 90 -18.75 -6.02 9.11
CA ILE A 90 -17.63 -5.09 9.15
C ILE A 90 -18.05 -3.72 8.60
N ASP A 91 -17.66 -2.68 9.30
CA ASP A 91 -17.90 -1.29 8.93
C ASP A 91 -16.61 -0.48 9.05
N VAL A 92 -16.62 0.76 8.57
CA VAL A 92 -15.45 1.62 8.51
C VAL A 92 -15.74 2.97 9.13
N LYS A 93 -14.78 3.46 9.89
CA LYS A 93 -14.77 4.81 10.44
C LYS A 93 -13.48 5.51 10.03
N VAL A 94 -13.60 6.74 9.60
CA VAL A 94 -12.50 7.61 9.28
C VAL A 94 -12.38 8.67 10.38
N GLU A 95 -11.19 8.88 10.89
CA GLU A 95 -10.97 9.75 12.06
C GLU A 95 -11.41 11.21 11.83
N ASN A 96 -11.33 11.67 10.59
CA ASN A 96 -11.70 13.04 10.25
C ASN A 96 -13.12 13.11 9.67
N PRO A 97 -14.11 13.73 10.38
CA PRO A 97 -15.48 13.85 9.88
C PRO A 97 -15.61 14.61 8.55
N MET A 98 -14.66 15.45 8.21
CA MET A 98 -14.64 16.17 6.91
C MET A 98 -14.24 15.25 5.75
N MET A 99 -13.84 14.00 6.05
CA MET A 99 -13.35 13.01 5.10
C MET A 99 -14.22 11.75 5.06
N ASN A 100 -15.48 11.83 5.50
CA ASN A 100 -16.39 10.67 5.54
C ASN A 100 -16.54 9.95 4.19
N ASP A 101 -16.35 10.66 3.07
CA ASP A 101 -16.39 10.09 1.73
C ASP A 101 -15.06 9.44 1.28
N PHE A 102 -14.05 9.52 2.13
CA PHE A 102 -12.69 9.11 1.80
C PHE A 102 -12.53 7.59 1.69
N CYS A 103 -13.22 6.83 2.54
CA CYS A 103 -13.27 5.38 2.49
C CYS A 103 -14.73 4.91 2.60
N THR A 104 -15.17 4.09 1.66
CA THR A 104 -16.56 3.60 1.62
C THR A 104 -16.62 2.09 1.45
N LYS A 105 -17.55 1.45 2.17
CA LYS A 105 -17.89 0.05 1.96
C LYS A 105 -18.50 -0.14 0.56
N ARG A 106 -18.06 -1.16 -0.14
CA ARG A 106 -18.60 -1.52 -1.45
C ARG A 106 -19.56 -2.69 -1.35
N GLN A 107 -20.41 -2.83 -2.35
CA GLN A 107 -21.30 -3.97 -2.46
C GLN A 107 -20.51 -5.26 -2.55
N PRO A 108 -20.94 -6.33 -1.86
CA PRO A 108 -20.29 -7.63 -1.94
C PRO A 108 -20.24 -8.12 -3.39
N MET A 109 -19.11 -8.73 -3.75
CA MET A 109 -18.92 -9.43 -5.02
C MET A 109 -18.69 -10.92 -4.75
N PRO A 110 -19.75 -11.71 -4.48
CA PRO A 110 -19.64 -13.08 -4.00
C PRO A 110 -18.98 -14.03 -4.99
N GLN A 111 -18.96 -13.67 -6.27
CA GLN A 111 -18.31 -14.45 -7.33
C GLN A 111 -16.79 -14.27 -7.40
N PHE A 112 -16.23 -13.36 -6.62
CA PHE A 112 -14.78 -13.14 -6.58
C PHE A 112 -14.20 -13.77 -5.32
N GLU A 113 -13.19 -14.59 -5.50
CA GLU A 113 -12.35 -15.09 -4.41
C GLU A 113 -11.68 -13.92 -3.67
N HIS A 114 -11.40 -14.13 -2.40
CA HIS A 114 -10.65 -13.19 -1.57
C HIS A 114 -9.49 -13.92 -0.88
N PRO A 115 -8.41 -13.23 -0.55
CA PRO A 115 -7.30 -13.83 0.16
C PRO A 115 -7.74 -14.38 1.51
N GLU A 116 -7.22 -15.53 1.91
CA GLU A 116 -7.44 -16.10 3.24
C GLU A 116 -6.93 -15.14 4.32
N GLY A 117 -7.67 -15.01 5.42
CA GLY A 117 -7.35 -14.07 6.50
C GLY A 117 -7.83 -12.64 6.30
N TYR A 118 -8.58 -12.37 5.22
CA TYR A 118 -9.16 -11.06 4.94
C TYR A 118 -10.69 -11.15 4.85
N TYR A 119 -11.37 -10.08 5.26
CA TYR A 119 -12.83 -10.02 5.17
C TYR A 119 -13.33 -10.15 3.72
N LYS A 120 -14.50 -10.75 3.56
CA LYS A 120 -15.18 -10.84 2.24
C LYS A 120 -15.57 -9.48 1.71
N GLU A 121 -15.97 -8.59 2.61
CA GLU A 121 -16.28 -7.22 2.29
C GLU A 121 -15.05 -6.52 1.74
N HIS A 122 -15.28 -5.65 0.79
CA HIS A 122 -14.22 -4.78 0.30
C HIS A 122 -14.65 -3.32 0.40
N PHE A 123 -13.65 -2.49 0.51
CA PHE A 123 -13.78 -1.07 0.66
C PHE A 123 -13.14 -0.37 -0.53
N ALA A 124 -13.50 0.87 -0.75
CA ALA A 124 -12.83 1.70 -1.73
C ALA A 124 -12.32 2.96 -1.05
N TRP A 125 -11.05 3.20 -1.21
CA TRP A 125 -10.39 4.41 -0.84
C TRP A 125 -10.37 5.40 -2.01
N PHE A 126 -10.61 6.67 -1.73
CA PHE A 126 -10.55 7.76 -2.69
C PHE A 126 -9.27 8.56 -2.42
N PRO A 127 -8.21 8.37 -3.20
CA PRO A 127 -6.99 9.14 -3.01
C PRO A 127 -7.21 10.63 -3.28
N ASP A 128 -6.53 11.46 -2.51
CA ASP A 128 -6.59 12.92 -2.66
C ASP A 128 -5.87 13.42 -3.91
N TRP A 129 -5.06 12.58 -4.51
CA TRP A 129 -4.20 12.90 -5.65
C TRP A 129 -4.56 12.06 -6.85
N ALA A 130 -4.70 12.71 -7.99
CA ALA A 130 -4.73 12.05 -9.29
C ALA A 130 -3.32 12.00 -9.90
N VAL A 131 -3.09 10.99 -10.72
CA VAL A 131 -1.84 10.83 -11.48
C VAL A 131 -2.08 11.20 -12.93
N GLU A 132 -1.29 12.12 -13.46
CA GLU A 132 -1.25 12.44 -14.88
C GLU A 132 0.04 11.88 -15.49
N LEU A 133 -0.11 11.15 -16.58
CA LEU A 133 1.01 10.58 -17.34
C LEU A 133 1.05 11.15 -18.75
N PRO A 134 2.22 11.14 -19.40
CA PRO A 134 2.33 11.43 -20.81
C PRO A 134 1.53 10.45 -21.68
N ASP A 135 1.20 10.87 -22.91
CA ASP A 135 0.49 10.02 -23.87
C ASP A 135 1.18 8.66 -24.07
N GLY A 136 0.38 7.61 -24.07
CA GLY A 136 0.84 6.23 -24.26
C GLY A 136 1.34 5.54 -22.98
N TYR A 137 1.20 6.15 -21.81
CA TYR A 137 1.59 5.57 -20.54
C TYR A 137 0.40 5.25 -19.66
N SER A 138 0.46 4.08 -19.01
CA SER A 138 -0.50 3.63 -18.00
C SER A 138 0.19 3.49 -16.65
N ALA A 139 -0.53 3.65 -15.55
CA ALA A 139 -0.04 3.37 -14.21
C ALA A 139 -0.57 2.03 -13.71
N LEU A 140 0.29 1.24 -13.10
CA LEU A 140 -0.07 0.07 -12.30
C LEU A 140 -0.31 0.54 -10.87
N TYR A 141 -1.54 0.39 -10.40
CA TYR A 141 -1.91 0.56 -9.00
C TYR A 141 -1.95 -0.81 -8.34
N THR A 142 -1.18 -0.96 -7.27
CA THR A 142 -1.01 -2.27 -6.63
C THR A 142 -0.89 -2.13 -5.13
N HIS A 143 -1.13 -3.24 -4.42
CA HIS A 143 -0.68 -3.35 -3.04
C HIS A 143 0.82 -3.03 -2.96
N PRO A 144 1.28 -2.34 -1.90
CA PRO A 144 2.71 -2.09 -1.71
C PRO A 144 3.51 -3.38 -1.85
N LEU A 145 4.45 -3.39 -2.81
CA LEU A 145 5.12 -4.60 -3.23
C LEU A 145 5.97 -5.18 -2.08
N ASN A 146 5.84 -6.48 -1.82
CA ASN A 146 6.51 -7.22 -0.74
C ASN A 146 6.22 -6.69 0.68
N ARG A 147 5.13 -5.95 0.87
CA ARG A 147 4.67 -5.45 2.16
C ARG A 147 3.59 -6.38 2.71
N PHE A 148 4.00 -7.59 3.12
CA PHE A 148 3.11 -8.60 3.74
C PHE A 148 2.81 -8.29 5.21
N ASP A 149 3.40 -7.25 5.75
CA ASP A 149 3.24 -6.74 7.11
C ASP A 149 2.07 -5.75 7.24
N LEU A 150 1.42 -5.38 6.13
CA LEU A 150 0.32 -4.44 6.14
C LEU A 150 -1.02 -5.13 6.43
N PRO A 151 -1.89 -4.54 7.28
CA PRO A 151 -3.15 -5.15 7.72
C PRO A 151 -4.27 -5.04 6.68
N PHE A 152 -3.93 -4.90 5.42
CA PHE A 152 -4.87 -4.79 4.32
C PHE A 152 -4.28 -5.38 3.04
N PHE A 153 -5.14 -5.66 2.07
CA PHE A 153 -4.75 -6.10 0.74
C PHE A 153 -5.46 -5.25 -0.33
N MET A 154 -4.69 -4.65 -1.22
CA MET A 154 -5.24 -3.87 -2.34
C MET A 154 -5.43 -4.74 -3.57
N THR A 155 -6.55 -4.54 -4.26
CA THR A 155 -6.78 -5.11 -5.58
C THR A 155 -5.93 -4.37 -6.62
N VAL A 156 -5.22 -5.12 -7.43
CA VAL A 156 -4.33 -4.58 -8.48
C VAL A 156 -5.13 -4.11 -9.68
N GLY A 157 -4.76 -2.98 -10.26
CA GLY A 157 -5.37 -2.45 -11.47
C GLY A 157 -4.40 -1.63 -12.32
N ILE A 158 -4.65 -1.59 -13.63
CA ILE A 158 -3.92 -0.72 -14.57
C ILE A 158 -4.89 0.36 -15.04
N ILE A 159 -4.44 1.61 -15.00
CA ILE A 159 -5.22 2.77 -15.43
C ILE A 159 -4.43 3.53 -16.49
N ASP A 160 -5.09 3.84 -17.61
CA ASP A 160 -4.56 4.69 -18.67
C ASP A 160 -4.63 6.17 -18.23
N ASN A 161 -3.68 6.57 -17.41
CA ASN A 161 -3.64 7.92 -16.83
C ASN A 161 -3.27 9.01 -17.82
N ASP A 162 -2.92 8.66 -19.05
CA ASP A 162 -2.81 9.57 -20.19
C ASP A 162 -4.19 10.04 -20.68
N LYS A 163 -5.25 9.23 -20.49
CA LYS A 163 -6.64 9.50 -20.92
C LYS A 163 -7.56 9.84 -19.76
N VAL A 164 -7.20 9.42 -18.54
CA VAL A 164 -8.04 9.53 -17.35
C VAL A 164 -7.24 10.19 -16.23
N ASN A 165 -7.49 11.46 -16.00
CA ASN A 165 -6.80 12.29 -15.01
C ASN A 165 -7.62 12.55 -13.73
N LEU A 166 -8.71 11.79 -13.51
CA LEU A 166 -9.52 11.92 -12.31
C LEU A 166 -9.07 10.92 -11.24
N PRO A 167 -9.14 11.30 -9.95
CA PRO A 167 -8.93 10.36 -8.86
C PRO A 167 -9.86 9.16 -9.02
N ARG A 168 -9.32 7.96 -8.89
CA ARG A 168 -10.07 6.71 -8.97
C ARG A 168 -10.06 6.02 -7.63
N THR A 169 -11.09 5.24 -7.37
CA THR A 169 -11.16 4.45 -6.14
C THR A 169 -10.17 3.30 -6.17
N MET A 170 -9.50 3.11 -5.03
CA MET A 170 -8.59 1.98 -4.79
C MET A 170 -9.31 0.93 -3.95
N PRO A 171 -9.73 -0.20 -4.54
CA PRO A 171 -10.39 -1.26 -3.79
C PRO A 171 -9.39 -2.04 -2.94
N PHE A 172 -9.78 -2.36 -1.71
CA PHE A 172 -8.96 -3.12 -0.76
C PHE A 172 -9.82 -3.91 0.22
N ARG A 173 -9.18 -4.82 0.95
CA ARG A 173 -9.77 -5.64 2.01
C ARG A 173 -8.94 -5.51 3.27
N SER A 174 -9.60 -5.52 4.43
CA SER A 174 -8.95 -5.53 5.74
C SER A 174 -8.76 -6.98 6.22
N GLU A 175 -7.74 -7.21 7.04
CA GLU A 175 -7.54 -8.50 7.73
C GLU A 175 -8.68 -8.82 8.71
N GLU A 176 -8.99 -10.11 8.88
CA GLU A 176 -10.07 -10.59 9.75
C GLU A 176 -9.75 -10.52 11.26
N HIS A 177 -8.47 -10.49 11.63
CA HIS A 177 -8.04 -10.67 13.02
C HIS A 177 -7.77 -9.37 13.78
N THR A 178 -8.05 -8.24 13.19
CA THR A 178 -7.82 -6.96 13.84
C THR A 178 -9.03 -6.48 14.61
N SER A 179 -9.20 -7.01 15.82
CA SER A 179 -10.12 -6.43 16.82
C SER A 179 -9.66 -5.08 17.35
N GLU A 180 -8.42 -4.67 17.06
CA GLU A 180 -7.83 -3.37 17.37
C GLU A 180 -6.79 -3.02 16.31
N LEU A 181 -7.22 -2.60 15.13
CA LEU A 181 -6.36 -1.82 14.25
C LEU A 181 -6.20 -0.41 14.85
N GLN A 182 -5.43 -0.29 15.90
CA GLN A 182 -4.69 0.95 16.10
C GLN A 182 -3.61 0.97 15.03
N SER A 183 -4.00 1.22 13.80
CA SER A 183 -3.04 1.41 12.73
C SER A 183 -2.38 2.78 12.90
N ARG A 184 -1.32 2.84 13.68
CA ARG A 184 -0.32 3.90 13.54
C ARG A 184 0.47 3.75 12.24
N GLU A 185 0.12 2.78 11.40
CA GLU A 185 0.77 2.54 10.12
C GLU A 185 -0.14 2.97 8.99
N THR A 186 0.27 4.01 8.36
CA THR A 186 -0.32 4.64 7.19
C THR A 186 -0.55 3.60 6.09
N ILE A 187 -1.79 3.44 5.63
CA ILE A 187 -2.08 2.76 4.37
C ILE A 187 -1.39 3.58 3.27
N SER A 188 -0.34 3.03 2.70
CA SER A 188 0.51 3.69 1.71
C SER A 188 0.19 3.21 0.31
#